data_03117a294aa2d8d0403cee37c626f91c
#
_entry.id   03117a294aa2d8d0403cee37c626f91c
#
_cell.length_a   1.000
_cell.length_b   1.000
_cell.length_c   1.000
_cell.angle_alpha   90.00
_cell.angle_beta   90.00
_cell.angle_gamma   90.00
#
_symmetry.space_group_name_H-M   'P 1'
#
loop_
_entity.id
_entity.type
_entity.pdbx_description
1 polymer ?
#
loop_
_entity_poly.entity_id
_entity_poly.type
_entity_poly.pdbx_seq_one_letter_code
_entity_poly.pdbx_strand_id
1 'polypeptide(L)'
;NNAEWIAAMLLAEQHIQSPQFPIRWTISIIAIGILIIVITAIILYYAYNRSLLGRERQLAQQCKALRHDPYMKEKLRWDVYSKFCIQSNTLFFNIADKLKQCELTEREIRICVLVLIGLSYAEIAEVLYRAESGIGKDKYLIAKRLGVSTKDLRSTLWAIACKKGPNKQ
;
A
#
# COMPACT_ATOMS: atom_id res chain seq x y z
N ASN A 1 -34.84 -37.60 -62.20
CA ASN A 1 -33.90 -36.56 -61.74
C ASN A 1 -33.45 -36.72 -60.28
N ASN A 2 -33.41 -38.01 -59.83
CA ASN A 2 -32.84 -38.27 -58.48
C ASN A 2 -31.31 -38.08 -58.39
N ALA A 3 -30.62 -38.14 -59.52
CA ALA A 3 -29.17 -38.01 -59.58
C ALA A 3 -28.69 -36.54 -59.30
N GLU A 4 -29.45 -35.54 -59.73
CA GLU A 4 -29.15 -34.13 -59.50
C GLU A 4 -29.28 -33.72 -58.01
N TRP A 5 -30.27 -34.29 -57.33
CA TRP A 5 -30.48 -34.05 -55.90
C TRP A 5 -29.37 -34.69 -55.05
N ILE A 6 -28.91 -35.88 -55.43
CA ILE A 6 -27.80 -36.55 -54.76
C ILE A 6 -26.50 -35.77 -54.97
N ALA A 7 -26.25 -35.30 -56.19
CA ALA A 7 -25.08 -34.47 -56.47
C ALA A 7 -25.13 -33.13 -55.72
N ALA A 8 -26.28 -32.48 -55.61
CA ALA A 8 -26.46 -31.25 -54.83
C ALA A 8 -26.27 -31.49 -53.33
N MET A 9 -26.74 -32.63 -52.80
CA MET A 9 -26.49 -33.01 -51.40
C MET A 9 -25.01 -33.27 -51.09
N LEU A 10 -24.30 -33.97 -51.98
CA LEU A 10 -22.87 -34.22 -51.84
C LEU A 10 -22.03 -32.95 -51.95
N LEU A 11 -22.44 -32.00 -52.79
CA LEU A 11 -21.80 -30.68 -52.89
C LEU A 11 -22.10 -29.81 -51.67
N ALA A 12 -23.32 -29.87 -51.07
CA ALA A 12 -23.63 -29.19 -49.82
C ALA A 12 -22.87 -29.78 -48.63
N GLU A 13 -22.65 -31.07 -48.57
CA GLU A 13 -21.85 -31.71 -47.52
C GLU A 13 -20.37 -31.34 -47.61
N GLN A 14 -19.83 -31.11 -48.79
CA GLN A 14 -18.47 -30.60 -48.99
C GLN A 14 -18.29 -29.13 -48.53
N HIS A 15 -19.38 -28.36 -48.54
CA HIS A 15 -19.33 -26.93 -48.11
C HIS A 15 -19.45 -26.75 -46.60
N ILE A 16 -19.79 -27.79 -45.84
CA ILE A 16 -19.85 -27.81 -44.38
C ILE A 16 -18.52 -28.32 -43.75
N GLN A 17 -17.44 -28.34 -44.50
CA GLN A 17 -16.13 -28.43 -43.87
C GLN A 17 -15.85 -27.08 -43.23
N SER A 18 -16.38 -26.88 -41.98
CA SER A 18 -15.92 -25.86 -41.08
C SER A 18 -14.38 -25.89 -41.14
N PRO A 19 -13.73 -24.71 -41.26
CA PRO A 19 -12.27 -24.66 -41.24
C PRO A 19 -11.82 -25.28 -39.94
N GLN A 20 -11.38 -26.54 -40.01
CA GLN A 20 -10.69 -27.18 -38.90
C GLN A 20 -9.39 -26.38 -38.72
N PHE A 21 -9.48 -25.28 -37.98
CA PHE A 21 -8.27 -24.64 -37.45
C PHE A 21 -7.50 -25.76 -36.77
N PRO A 22 -6.33 -26.12 -37.24
CA PRO A 22 -5.62 -27.27 -36.69
C PRO A 22 -5.46 -27.00 -35.19
N ILE A 23 -5.91 -27.95 -34.37
CA ILE A 23 -5.90 -27.87 -32.88
C ILE A 23 -4.56 -27.35 -32.36
N ARG A 24 -3.49 -27.59 -33.09
CA ARG A 24 -2.14 -27.08 -32.80
C ARG A 24 -2.06 -25.54 -32.78
N TRP A 25 -2.78 -24.86 -33.66
CA TRP A 25 -2.80 -23.38 -33.71
C TRP A 25 -3.60 -22.76 -32.54
N THR A 26 -4.70 -23.37 -32.13
CA THR A 26 -5.49 -22.95 -31.00
C THR A 26 -4.71 -23.08 -29.70
N ILE A 27 -4.00 -24.20 -29.51
CA ILE A 27 -3.12 -24.44 -28.37
C ILE A 27 -1.98 -23.39 -28.34
N SER A 28 -1.37 -23.09 -29.50
CA SER A 28 -0.31 -22.05 -29.56
C SER A 28 -0.81 -20.66 -29.21
N ILE A 29 -2.00 -20.27 -29.65
CA ILE A 29 -2.60 -18.97 -29.32
C ILE A 29 -2.88 -18.88 -27.84
N ILE A 30 -3.43 -19.94 -27.23
CA ILE A 30 -3.69 -19.98 -25.78
C ILE A 30 -2.37 -19.90 -25.00
N ALA A 31 -1.34 -20.62 -25.41
CA ALA A 31 -0.03 -20.59 -24.75
C ALA A 31 0.61 -19.19 -24.82
N ILE A 32 0.53 -18.51 -25.97
CA ILE A 32 1.02 -17.14 -26.12
C ILE A 32 0.20 -16.18 -25.23
N GLY A 33 -1.12 -16.34 -25.16
CA GLY A 33 -1.97 -15.54 -24.29
C GLY A 33 -1.59 -15.67 -22.81
N ILE A 34 -1.37 -16.90 -22.33
CA ILE A 34 -0.92 -17.18 -20.97
C ILE A 34 0.45 -16.54 -20.71
N LEU A 35 1.39 -16.64 -21.66
CA LEU A 35 2.71 -16.04 -21.53
C LEU A 35 2.65 -14.53 -21.39
N ILE A 36 1.81 -13.85 -22.18
CA ILE A 36 1.61 -12.39 -22.09
C ILE A 36 1.04 -12.02 -20.73
N ILE A 37 0.07 -12.77 -20.21
CA ILE A 37 -0.52 -12.51 -18.87
C ILE A 37 0.55 -12.66 -17.79
N VAL A 38 1.38 -13.69 -17.84
CA VAL A 38 2.47 -13.89 -16.87
C VAL A 38 3.48 -12.76 -16.94
N ILE A 39 3.90 -12.35 -18.13
CA ILE A 39 4.87 -11.24 -18.30
C ILE A 39 4.27 -9.93 -17.76
N THR A 40 3.02 -9.61 -18.06
CA THR A 40 2.36 -8.40 -17.55
C THR A 40 2.23 -8.43 -16.03
N ALA A 41 1.88 -9.58 -15.43
CA ALA A 41 1.83 -9.74 -13.98
C ALA A 41 3.21 -9.51 -13.33
N ILE A 42 4.28 -10.02 -13.92
CA ILE A 42 5.65 -9.82 -13.45
C ILE A 42 6.04 -8.33 -13.54
N ILE A 43 5.76 -7.65 -14.65
CA ILE A 43 6.05 -6.23 -14.82
C ILE A 43 5.30 -5.40 -13.78
N LEU A 44 4.02 -5.67 -13.56
CA LEU A 44 3.21 -4.99 -12.54
C LEU A 44 3.74 -5.22 -11.13
N TYR A 45 4.16 -6.44 -10.82
CA TYR A 45 4.78 -6.78 -9.53
C TYR A 45 6.09 -5.99 -9.30
N TYR A 46 6.98 -5.94 -10.31
CA TYR A 46 8.22 -5.16 -10.21
C TYR A 46 7.95 -3.65 -10.10
N ALA A 47 7.01 -3.12 -10.87
CA ALA A 47 6.62 -1.70 -10.79
C ALA A 47 6.05 -1.35 -9.41
N TYR A 48 5.22 -2.22 -8.85
CA TYR A 48 4.67 -2.07 -7.50
C TYR A 48 5.77 -2.07 -6.43
N ASN A 49 6.67 -3.06 -6.44
CA ASN A 49 7.79 -3.15 -5.50
C ASN A 49 8.73 -1.94 -5.60
N ARG A 50 9.03 -1.49 -6.82
CA ARG A 50 9.87 -0.29 -7.02
C ARG A 50 9.22 0.96 -6.44
N SER A 51 7.91 1.10 -6.54
CA SER A 51 7.17 2.24 -5.97
C SER A 51 7.17 2.22 -4.43
N LEU A 52 7.11 1.03 -3.82
CA LEU A 52 7.20 0.87 -2.36
C LEU A 52 8.59 1.24 -1.85
N LEU A 53 9.66 0.74 -2.48
CA LEU A 53 11.05 1.07 -2.11
C LEU A 53 11.32 2.57 -2.24
N GLY A 54 10.75 3.24 -3.24
CA GLY A 54 10.83 4.69 -3.38
C GLY A 54 10.20 5.43 -2.20
N ARG A 55 9.02 5.01 -1.76
CA ARG A 55 8.33 5.58 -0.60
C ARG A 55 9.07 5.35 0.70
N GLU A 56 9.61 4.16 0.91
CA GLU A 56 10.40 3.85 2.11
C GLU A 56 11.65 4.74 2.19
N ARG A 57 12.36 4.92 1.08
CA ARG A 57 13.52 5.82 1.02
C ARG A 57 13.14 7.26 1.31
N GLN A 58 12.07 7.74 0.70
CA GLN A 58 11.57 9.10 0.93
C GLN A 58 11.16 9.29 2.39
N LEU A 59 10.43 8.34 2.98
CA LEU A 59 10.04 8.37 4.39
C LEU A 59 11.26 8.39 5.31
N ALA A 60 12.27 7.56 5.03
CA ALA A 60 13.51 7.53 5.78
C ALA A 60 14.25 8.88 5.75
N GLN A 61 14.34 9.49 4.57
CA GLN A 61 14.96 10.81 4.41
C GLN A 61 14.19 11.90 5.18
N GLN A 62 12.86 11.90 5.10
CA GLN A 62 12.02 12.86 5.83
C GLN A 62 12.14 12.69 7.35
N CYS A 63 12.11 11.46 7.86
CA CYS A 63 12.31 11.19 9.29
C CYS A 63 13.70 11.65 9.73
N LYS A 64 14.74 11.38 8.94
CA LYS A 64 16.11 11.81 9.23
C LYS A 64 16.24 13.35 9.23
N ALA A 65 15.68 14.00 8.21
CA ALA A 65 15.71 15.46 8.11
C ALA A 65 14.99 16.12 9.31
N LEU A 66 13.81 15.62 9.69
CA LEU A 66 13.08 16.13 10.85
C LEU A 66 13.84 15.91 12.16
N ARG A 67 14.50 14.76 12.32
CA ARG A 67 15.25 14.47 13.56
C ARG A 67 16.47 15.38 13.74
N HIS A 68 17.08 15.84 12.65
CA HIS A 68 18.21 16.77 12.67
C HIS A 68 17.81 18.24 12.62
N ASP A 69 16.50 18.55 12.45
CA ASP A 69 16.01 19.93 12.46
C ASP A 69 16.00 20.47 13.90
N PRO A 70 16.74 21.55 14.21
CA PRO A 70 16.77 22.16 15.55
C PRO A 70 15.39 22.66 16.00
N TYR A 71 14.51 23.01 15.05
CA TYR A 71 13.14 23.44 15.32
C TYR A 71 12.10 22.30 15.27
N MET A 72 12.56 21.06 15.19
CA MET A 72 11.67 19.90 15.08
C MET A 72 10.67 19.83 16.22
N LYS A 73 11.11 20.04 17.46
CA LYS A 73 10.26 20.00 18.64
C LYS A 73 9.14 21.03 18.56
N GLU A 74 9.45 22.25 18.11
CA GLU A 74 8.48 23.31 17.93
C GLU A 74 7.48 23.02 16.81
N LYS A 75 7.97 22.49 15.67
CA LYS A 75 7.13 22.09 14.54
C LYS A 75 6.17 20.95 14.86
N LEU A 76 6.54 20.02 15.74
CA LEU A 76 5.72 18.87 16.12
C LEU A 76 4.83 19.12 17.34
N ARG A 77 5.00 20.26 17.99
CA ARG A 77 4.31 20.69 19.21
C ARG A 77 2.92 21.25 18.96
N TRP A 78 2.45 21.37 17.76
CA TRP A 78 1.24 22.12 17.44
C TRP A 78 0.07 21.86 18.40
N ASP A 79 -0.34 22.94 19.04
CA ASP A 79 -1.45 22.96 19.98
C ASP A 79 -2.78 22.61 19.29
N VAL A 80 -2.87 22.87 17.99
CA VAL A 80 -4.06 22.59 17.19
C VAL A 80 -3.89 21.27 16.43
N TYR A 81 -4.67 20.28 16.82
CA TYR A 81 -4.63 18.93 16.21
C TYR A 81 -4.84 18.93 14.70
N SER A 82 -5.70 19.80 14.16
CA SER A 82 -5.91 19.91 12.72
C SER A 82 -4.64 20.29 11.95
N LYS A 83 -3.86 21.23 12.45
CA LYS A 83 -2.57 21.61 11.87
C LYS A 83 -1.56 20.47 11.91
N PHE A 84 -1.51 19.76 13.04
CA PHE A 84 -0.69 18.56 13.18
C PHE A 84 -1.05 17.48 12.14
N CYS A 85 -2.35 17.20 11.97
CA CYS A 85 -2.80 16.24 10.98
C CYS A 85 -2.42 16.63 9.55
N ILE A 86 -2.66 17.88 9.16
CA ILE A 86 -2.34 18.38 7.81
C ILE A 86 -0.85 18.16 7.52
N GLN A 87 0.02 18.56 8.42
CA GLN A 87 1.47 18.44 8.20
C GLN A 87 1.94 16.99 8.29
N SER A 88 1.46 16.21 9.25
CA SER A 88 1.78 14.78 9.34
C SER A 88 1.34 14.03 8.08
N ASN A 89 0.18 14.36 7.53
CA ASN A 89 -0.31 13.80 6.28
C ASN A 89 0.55 14.20 5.08
N THR A 90 0.97 15.45 5.01
CA THR A 90 1.86 15.93 3.94
C THR A 90 3.24 15.27 4.00
N LEU A 91 3.82 15.16 5.19
CA LEU A 91 5.16 14.60 5.38
C LEU A 91 5.19 13.07 5.29
N PHE A 92 4.16 12.38 5.76
CA PHE A 92 4.17 10.93 5.98
C PHE A 92 3.04 10.20 5.26
N PHE A 93 2.74 10.59 4.02
CA PHE A 93 1.81 9.87 3.13
C PHE A 93 0.43 9.61 3.74
N ASN A 94 -0.19 10.66 4.29
CA ASN A 94 -1.51 10.61 4.92
C ASN A 94 -1.58 9.67 6.14
N ILE A 95 -0.51 9.61 6.92
CA ILE A 95 -0.42 8.72 8.09
C ILE A 95 -1.51 9.00 9.12
N ALA A 96 -1.81 10.28 9.43
CA ALA A 96 -2.82 10.63 10.42
C ALA A 96 -4.21 10.14 10.02
N ASP A 97 -4.59 10.25 8.74
CA ASP A 97 -5.88 9.76 8.24
C ASP A 97 -5.95 8.23 8.25
N LYS A 98 -4.84 7.55 7.94
CA LYS A 98 -4.75 6.09 8.02
C LYS A 98 -4.89 5.60 9.46
N LEU A 99 -4.27 6.28 10.42
CA LEU A 99 -4.36 5.93 11.83
C LEU A 99 -5.74 6.22 12.42
N LYS A 100 -6.45 7.23 11.93
CA LYS A 100 -7.87 7.45 12.28
C LYS A 100 -8.75 6.27 11.89
N GLN A 101 -8.48 5.64 10.75
CA GLN A 101 -9.19 4.43 10.31
C GLN A 101 -8.95 3.21 11.23
N CYS A 102 -7.87 3.24 12.01
CA CYS A 102 -7.57 2.24 13.04
C CYS A 102 -8.19 2.58 14.41
N GLU A 103 -9.16 3.50 14.46
CA GLU A 103 -9.87 3.93 15.68
C GLU A 103 -8.96 4.48 16.79
N LEU A 104 -7.79 5.01 16.42
CA LEU A 104 -6.88 5.65 17.36
C LEU A 104 -7.37 7.06 17.71
N THR A 105 -7.23 7.43 18.98
CA THR A 105 -7.52 8.78 19.45
C THR A 105 -6.50 9.80 18.92
N GLU A 106 -6.86 11.07 18.91
CA GLU A 106 -5.95 12.16 18.49
C GLU A 106 -4.59 12.11 19.18
N ARG A 107 -4.61 11.84 20.47
CA ARG A 107 -3.41 11.71 21.29
C ARG A 107 -2.56 10.52 20.84
N GLU A 108 -3.17 9.38 20.62
CA GLU A 108 -2.49 8.17 20.17
C GLU A 108 -1.88 8.37 18.78
N ILE A 109 -2.58 9.06 17.88
CA ILE A 109 -2.06 9.42 16.56
C ILE A 109 -0.82 10.32 16.68
N ARG A 110 -0.82 11.32 17.57
CA ARG A 110 0.38 12.14 17.82
C ARG A 110 1.55 11.29 18.27
N ILE A 111 1.35 10.39 19.23
CA ILE A 111 2.39 9.47 19.72
C ILE A 111 2.89 8.60 18.59
N CYS A 112 2.00 8.02 17.76
CA CYS A 112 2.38 7.21 16.60
C CYS A 112 3.30 7.94 15.62
N VAL A 113 2.99 9.20 15.29
CA VAL A 113 3.82 10.01 14.39
C VAL A 113 5.20 10.27 15.00
N LEU A 114 5.27 10.59 16.28
CA LEU A 114 6.55 10.82 16.97
C LEU A 114 7.40 9.55 17.07
N VAL A 115 6.75 8.38 17.30
CA VAL A 115 7.38 7.05 17.25
C VAL A 115 7.89 6.74 15.84
N LEU A 116 7.13 7.08 14.80
CA LEU A 116 7.52 6.87 13.40
C LEU A 116 8.82 7.63 13.07
N ILE A 117 8.92 8.88 13.52
CA ILE A 117 10.13 9.72 13.37
C ILE A 117 11.33 9.10 14.10
N GLY A 118 11.07 8.30 15.13
CA GLY A 118 12.11 7.60 15.90
C GLY A 118 12.54 8.35 17.15
N LEU A 119 11.66 9.17 17.72
CA LEU A 119 11.92 9.82 18.99
C LEU A 119 11.89 8.82 20.15
N SER A 120 12.75 9.04 21.13
CA SER A 120 12.77 8.31 22.40
C SER A 120 11.55 8.66 23.27
N TYR A 121 11.30 7.89 24.32
CA TYR A 121 10.20 8.17 25.25
C TYR A 121 10.35 9.54 25.93
N ALA A 122 11.58 9.89 26.32
CA ALA A 122 11.89 11.18 26.92
C ALA A 122 11.62 12.33 25.94
N GLU A 123 12.06 12.21 24.69
CA GLU A 123 11.81 13.22 23.66
C GLU A 123 10.30 13.38 23.34
N ILE A 124 9.56 12.26 23.28
CA ILE A 124 8.09 12.31 23.08
C ILE A 124 7.41 12.97 24.29
N ALA A 125 7.85 12.64 25.50
CA ALA A 125 7.32 13.21 26.73
C ALA A 125 7.55 14.74 26.76
N GLU A 126 8.73 15.20 26.36
CA GLU A 126 9.08 16.62 26.26
C GLU A 126 8.19 17.34 25.23
N VAL A 127 8.03 16.79 24.02
CA VAL A 127 7.20 17.38 22.95
C VAL A 127 5.73 17.47 23.37
N LEU A 128 5.23 16.48 24.10
CA LEU A 128 3.81 16.40 24.50
C LEU A 128 3.55 16.96 25.91
N TYR A 129 4.57 17.50 26.60
CA TYR A 129 4.50 17.99 28.00
C TYR A 129 3.91 16.96 28.96
N ARG A 130 4.47 15.76 28.95
CA ARG A 130 3.98 14.64 29.75
C ARG A 130 5.10 13.91 30.47
N ALA A 131 4.71 13.10 31.48
CA ALA A 131 5.65 12.18 32.09
C ALA A 131 6.02 11.03 31.15
N GLU A 132 7.29 10.64 31.12
CA GLU A 132 7.80 9.56 30.29
C GLU A 132 7.10 8.22 30.56
N SER A 133 6.80 7.94 31.84
CA SER A 133 6.05 6.73 32.24
C SER A 133 4.66 6.63 31.58
N GLY A 134 4.01 7.79 31.34
CA GLY A 134 2.74 7.88 30.63
C GLY A 134 2.87 7.52 29.15
N ILE A 135 3.95 7.94 28.50
CA ILE A 135 4.23 7.61 27.09
C ILE A 135 4.44 6.10 26.90
N GLY A 136 5.15 5.45 27.85
CA GLY A 136 5.33 3.99 27.84
C GLY A 136 3.99 3.24 27.87
N LYS A 137 3.08 3.64 28.76
CA LYS A 137 1.71 3.06 28.84
C LYS A 137 0.92 3.30 27.56
N ASP A 138 0.96 4.51 27.03
CA ASP A 138 0.24 4.85 25.78
C ASP A 138 0.76 4.02 24.60
N LYS A 139 2.09 3.87 24.45
CA LYS A 139 2.67 2.99 23.42
C LYS A 139 2.23 1.54 23.54
N TYR A 140 2.16 1.03 24.76
CA TYR A 140 1.66 -0.33 25.01
C TYR A 140 0.20 -0.49 24.56
N LEU A 141 -0.67 0.47 24.90
CA LEU A 141 -2.08 0.44 24.52
C LEU A 141 -2.26 0.57 23.00
N ILE A 142 -1.49 1.44 22.35
CA ILE A 142 -1.49 1.58 20.89
C ILE A 142 -1.07 0.27 20.23
N ALA A 143 0.03 -0.34 20.67
CA ALA A 143 0.52 -1.60 20.13
C ALA A 143 -0.52 -2.71 20.28
N LYS A 144 -1.18 -2.79 21.45
CA LYS A 144 -2.28 -3.74 21.71
C LYS A 144 -3.46 -3.52 20.75
N ARG A 145 -3.89 -2.28 20.52
CA ARG A 145 -4.97 -1.96 19.55
C ARG A 145 -4.61 -2.33 18.12
N LEU A 146 -3.36 -2.11 17.73
CA LEU A 146 -2.85 -2.49 16.41
C LEU A 146 -2.54 -3.98 16.27
N GLY A 147 -2.67 -4.77 17.34
CA GLY A 147 -2.39 -6.21 17.35
C GLY A 147 -0.91 -6.56 17.20
N VAL A 148 -0.01 -5.69 17.65
CA VAL A 148 1.44 -5.85 17.50
C VAL A 148 2.19 -5.72 18.83
N SER A 149 3.45 -6.15 18.87
CA SER A 149 4.29 -5.90 20.03
C SER A 149 4.76 -4.44 20.09
N THR A 150 5.10 -3.94 21.27
CA THR A 150 5.66 -2.58 21.42
C THR A 150 6.99 -2.40 20.69
N LYS A 151 7.74 -3.49 20.49
CA LYS A 151 9.00 -3.49 19.73
C LYS A 151 8.75 -3.31 18.24
N ASP A 152 7.67 -3.91 17.73
CA ASP A 152 7.29 -3.90 16.30
C ASP A 152 6.42 -2.70 15.93
N LEU A 153 6.02 -1.88 16.91
CA LEU A 153 5.14 -0.75 16.68
C LEU A 153 5.68 0.20 15.60
N ARG A 154 6.96 0.55 15.64
CA ARG A 154 7.57 1.45 14.67
C ARG A 154 7.59 0.86 13.27
N SER A 155 7.93 -0.41 13.11
CA SER A 155 7.93 -1.09 11.81
C SER A 155 6.52 -1.21 11.23
N THR A 156 5.53 -1.44 12.08
CA THR A 156 4.10 -1.45 11.70
C THR A 156 3.62 -0.08 11.23
N LEU A 157 3.95 0.98 11.96
CA LEU A 157 3.63 2.36 11.57
C LEU A 157 4.29 2.73 10.24
N TRP A 158 5.53 2.27 10.03
CA TRP A 158 6.24 2.42 8.78
C TRP A 158 5.51 1.75 7.62
N ALA A 159 5.08 0.51 7.81
CA ALA A 159 4.30 -0.22 6.82
C ALA A 159 2.96 0.46 6.51
N ILE A 160 2.26 0.98 7.53
CA ILE A 160 1.01 1.75 7.36
C ILE A 160 1.27 3.03 6.56
N ALA A 161 2.34 3.76 6.85
CA ALA A 161 2.69 4.98 6.11
C ALA A 161 2.97 4.68 4.63
N CYS A 162 3.74 3.63 4.33
CA CYS A 162 4.13 3.27 2.97
C CYS A 162 3.00 2.66 2.12
N LYS A 163 1.99 2.01 2.74
CA LYS A 163 0.83 1.48 2.01
C LYS A 163 0.09 2.61 1.27
N LYS A 164 -0.28 2.38 0.02
CA LYS A 164 -1.23 3.26 -0.68
C LYS A 164 -2.54 3.24 0.10
N GLY A 165 -2.99 4.39 0.60
CA GLY A 165 -4.35 4.51 1.10
C GLY A 165 -5.35 4.20 -0.02
N PRO A 166 -6.60 3.81 0.31
CA PRO A 166 -7.64 3.72 -0.69
C PRO A 166 -7.72 5.08 -1.40
N ASN A 167 -7.68 5.05 -2.75
CA ASN A 167 -7.90 6.25 -3.54
C ASN A 167 -9.28 6.80 -3.14
N LYS A 168 -9.32 7.96 -2.48
CA LYS A 168 -10.54 8.74 -2.40
C LYS A 168 -10.81 9.22 -3.83
N GLN A 169 -11.72 8.54 -4.52
CA GLN A 169 -12.43 9.07 -5.68
C GLN A 169 -13.31 10.22 -5.22
#